data_fe8107fd8ce13e10e12707d3278c3931
#
_entry.id   fe8107fd8ce13e10e12707d3278c3931
#
_cell.length_a   1.000
_cell.length_b   1.000
_cell.length_c   1.000
_cell.angle_alpha   90.00
_cell.angle_beta   90.00
_cell.angle_gamma   90.00
#
_symmetry.space_group_name_H-M   'P 1'
#
loop_
_entity.id
_entity.type
_entity.pdbx_description
1 polymer ?
#
loop_
_entity_poly.entity_id
_entity_poly.type
_entity_poly.pdbx_seq_one_letter_code
_entity_poly.pdbx_strand_id
1 'polypeptide(L)'
;MAVGMLAGSDGPGGIVFTDAALAQLIGVVALVYILFSGGLDTDWKIIKPVLTEGLILANVGVLVSTLIAAIGAHFILGFDWPLALLLGAIISSTDAAAVFNVMRSRGIHLKHRLEPLIELESGSNDPIAVFLTIGLTQLLMNPESSLLTLIPLFIIQMVLGTAGGYACGRIMIWIINRIRLQQEGLYVV
;
A
#
# COMPACT_ATOMS: atom_id res chain seq x y z
N MET A 1 8.93 11.99 9.18
CA MET A 1 9.52 11.27 10.33
C MET A 1 10.22 12.20 11.30
N ALA A 2 11.27 12.96 10.92
CA ALA A 2 12.02 13.83 11.86
C ALA A 2 11.14 14.79 12.68
N VAL A 3 10.18 15.46 12.02
CA VAL A 3 9.22 16.36 12.70
C VAL A 3 8.34 15.59 13.70
N GLY A 4 7.91 14.37 13.36
CA GLY A 4 7.13 13.52 14.26
C GLY A 4 7.93 13.05 15.47
N MET A 5 9.21 12.73 15.28
CA MET A 5 10.12 12.38 16.39
C MET A 5 10.37 13.56 17.33
N LEU A 6 10.55 14.77 16.77
CA LEU A 6 10.73 15.99 17.56
C LEU A 6 9.46 16.41 18.28
N ALA A 7 8.28 16.16 17.70
CA ALA A 7 7.00 16.51 18.29
C ALA A 7 6.47 15.47 19.29
N GLY A 8 6.91 14.22 19.18
CA GLY A 8 6.42 13.09 19.98
C GLY A 8 6.78 13.14 21.46
N SER A 9 6.28 12.14 22.21
CA SER A 9 6.44 12.03 23.66
C SER A 9 7.88 12.01 24.14
N ASP A 10 8.77 11.39 23.35
CA ASP A 10 10.20 11.29 23.64
C ASP A 10 11.03 12.44 23.04
N GLY A 11 10.38 13.33 22.30
CA GLY A 11 10.99 14.51 21.70
C GLY A 11 10.73 15.79 22.51
N PRO A 12 11.40 16.90 22.14
CA PRO A 12 11.23 18.19 22.81
C PRO A 12 9.79 18.75 22.72
N GLY A 13 8.96 18.26 21.80
CA GLY A 13 7.56 18.69 21.66
C GLY A 13 6.61 18.10 22.68
N GLY A 14 6.94 16.95 23.28
CA GLY A 14 6.18 16.33 24.37
C GLY A 14 4.72 15.97 24.05
N ILE A 15 4.35 15.89 22.76
CA ILE A 15 2.98 15.55 22.35
C ILE A 15 2.74 14.07 22.56
N VAL A 16 1.95 13.72 23.58
CA VAL A 16 1.53 12.34 23.83
C VAL A 16 0.32 12.02 22.98
N PHE A 17 0.51 11.14 21.98
CA PHE A 17 -0.56 10.63 21.14
C PHE A 17 -0.67 9.12 21.31
N THR A 18 -1.63 8.70 22.15
CA THR A 18 -1.83 7.29 22.54
C THR A 18 -3.08 6.64 21.97
N ASP A 19 -3.88 7.40 21.21
CA ASP A 19 -5.10 6.88 20.59
C ASP A 19 -4.77 6.10 19.33
N ALA A 20 -4.61 4.78 19.50
CA ALA A 20 -4.32 3.86 18.40
C ALA A 20 -5.46 3.80 17.36
N ALA A 21 -6.73 3.95 17.80
CA ALA A 21 -7.87 3.92 16.89
C ALA A 21 -7.90 5.17 15.97
N LEU A 22 -7.63 6.34 16.54
CA LEU A 22 -7.52 7.57 15.78
C LEU A 22 -6.29 7.54 14.84
N ALA A 23 -5.16 7.00 15.29
CA ALA A 23 -3.97 6.80 14.45
C ALA A 23 -4.29 5.92 13.24
N GLN A 24 -4.98 4.80 13.48
CA GLN A 24 -5.41 3.88 12.42
C GLN A 24 -6.36 4.57 11.45
N LEU A 25 -7.37 5.29 11.93
CA LEU A 25 -8.32 6.02 11.09
C LEU A 25 -7.61 7.02 10.18
N ILE A 26 -6.72 7.85 10.75
CA ILE A 26 -5.94 8.83 9.98
C ILE A 26 -5.07 8.11 8.93
N GLY A 27 -4.41 7.02 9.30
CA GLY A 27 -3.60 6.22 8.39
C GLY A 27 -4.41 5.65 7.22
N VAL A 28 -5.59 5.08 7.49
CA VAL A 28 -6.48 4.55 6.45
C VAL A 28 -6.96 5.66 5.52
N VAL A 29 -7.39 6.81 6.05
CA VAL A 29 -7.82 7.96 5.23
C VAL A 29 -6.68 8.46 4.36
N ALA A 30 -5.47 8.61 4.92
CA ALA A 30 -4.30 9.05 4.17
C ALA A 30 -3.95 8.04 3.05
N LEU A 31 -3.97 6.73 3.34
CA LEU A 31 -3.71 5.67 2.37
C LEU A 31 -4.73 5.70 1.22
N VAL A 32 -6.02 5.85 1.52
CA VAL A 32 -7.08 5.96 0.50
C VAL A 32 -6.81 7.15 -0.44
N TYR A 33 -6.42 8.30 0.10
CA TYR A 33 -6.11 9.47 -0.72
C TYR A 33 -4.86 9.27 -1.60
N ILE A 34 -3.81 8.66 -1.05
CA ILE A 34 -2.57 8.37 -1.79
C ILE A 34 -2.86 7.40 -2.94
N LEU A 35 -3.57 6.30 -2.66
CA LEU A 35 -3.92 5.30 -3.69
C LEU A 35 -4.87 5.88 -4.74
N PHE A 36 -5.83 6.71 -4.34
CA PHE A 36 -6.73 7.38 -5.27
C PHE A 36 -5.98 8.36 -6.19
N SER A 37 -5.10 9.18 -5.63
CA SER A 37 -4.27 10.11 -6.42
C SER A 37 -3.37 9.36 -7.41
N GLY A 38 -2.67 8.31 -6.96
CA GLY A 38 -1.85 7.47 -7.84
C GLY A 38 -2.68 6.80 -8.94
N GLY A 39 -3.90 6.34 -8.61
CA GLY A 39 -4.82 5.76 -9.60
C GLY A 39 -5.31 6.77 -10.66
N LEU A 40 -5.48 8.04 -10.30
CA LEU A 40 -5.86 9.09 -11.26
C LEU A 40 -4.74 9.39 -12.27
N ASP A 41 -3.48 9.35 -11.83
CA ASP A 41 -2.32 9.62 -12.67
C ASP A 41 -1.99 8.42 -13.59
N THR A 42 -2.61 7.26 -13.36
CA THR A 42 -2.34 6.01 -14.06
C THR A 42 -3.00 5.98 -15.45
N ASP A 43 -2.21 5.96 -16.53
CA ASP A 43 -2.71 5.75 -17.89
C ASP A 43 -2.79 4.24 -18.21
N TRP A 44 -4.03 3.75 -18.39
CA TRP A 44 -4.31 2.36 -18.74
C TRP A 44 -3.55 1.86 -19.98
N LYS A 45 -3.33 2.73 -20.99
CA LYS A 45 -2.62 2.35 -22.23
C LYS A 45 -1.14 2.07 -21.95
N ILE A 46 -0.57 2.77 -20.96
CA ILE A 46 0.84 2.63 -20.58
C ILE A 46 1.01 1.41 -19.67
N ILE A 47 0.07 1.14 -18.78
CA ILE A 47 0.13 0.04 -17.81
C ILE A 47 -0.24 -1.32 -18.40
N LYS A 48 -1.21 -1.35 -19.33
CA LYS A 48 -1.67 -2.62 -19.94
C LYS A 48 -0.55 -3.53 -20.48
N PRO A 49 0.51 -3.03 -21.14
CA PRO A 49 1.60 -3.88 -21.64
C PRO A 49 2.48 -4.50 -20.56
N VAL A 50 2.44 -4.01 -19.32
CA VAL A 50 3.24 -4.49 -18.17
C VAL A 50 2.38 -5.08 -17.06
N LEU A 51 1.06 -5.22 -17.31
CA LEU A 51 0.09 -5.64 -16.30
C LEU A 51 0.41 -6.99 -15.67
N THR A 52 0.73 -7.98 -16.50
CA THR A 52 1.01 -9.34 -16.04
C THR A 52 2.30 -9.39 -15.24
N GLU A 53 3.35 -8.77 -15.76
CA GLU A 53 4.66 -8.71 -15.10
C GLU A 53 4.57 -7.94 -13.77
N GLY A 54 3.88 -6.80 -13.75
CA GLY A 54 3.69 -6.00 -12.54
C GLY A 54 2.88 -6.73 -11.47
N LEU A 55 1.79 -7.39 -11.83
CA LEU A 55 0.99 -8.17 -10.89
C LEU A 55 1.75 -9.38 -10.34
N ILE A 56 2.51 -10.09 -11.17
CA ILE A 56 3.35 -11.20 -10.69
C ILE A 56 4.41 -10.67 -9.73
N LEU A 57 5.08 -9.57 -10.09
CA LEU A 57 6.12 -8.98 -9.28
C LEU A 57 5.57 -8.48 -7.93
N ALA A 58 4.43 -7.80 -7.93
CA ALA A 58 3.75 -7.35 -6.72
C ALA A 58 3.42 -8.50 -5.77
N ASN A 59 2.85 -9.59 -6.29
CA ASN A 59 2.40 -10.71 -5.46
C ASN A 59 3.59 -11.56 -4.98
N VAL A 60 4.42 -12.02 -5.90
CA VAL A 60 5.57 -12.88 -5.59
C VAL A 60 6.64 -12.08 -4.87
N GLY A 61 6.87 -10.83 -5.26
CA GLY A 61 7.83 -9.92 -4.63
C GLY A 61 7.54 -9.73 -3.14
N VAL A 62 6.31 -9.40 -2.76
CA VAL A 62 5.91 -9.26 -1.36
C VAL A 62 6.13 -10.54 -0.58
N LEU A 63 5.72 -11.70 -1.10
CA LEU A 63 5.91 -12.98 -0.41
C LEU A 63 7.39 -13.32 -0.21
N VAL A 64 8.21 -13.15 -1.24
CA VAL A 64 9.65 -13.42 -1.18
C VAL A 64 10.34 -12.44 -0.23
N SER A 65 10.03 -11.15 -0.32
CA SER A 65 10.59 -10.11 0.57
C SER A 65 10.19 -10.36 2.03
N THR A 66 8.93 -10.72 2.28
CA THR A 66 8.43 -11.10 3.62
C THR A 66 9.24 -12.28 4.18
N LEU A 67 9.44 -13.33 3.38
CA LEU A 67 10.18 -14.52 3.82
C LEU A 67 11.66 -14.22 4.09
N ILE A 68 12.33 -13.48 3.20
CA ILE A 68 13.74 -13.11 3.38
C ILE A 68 13.91 -12.24 4.63
N ALA A 69 13.05 -11.24 4.81
CA ALA A 69 13.08 -10.38 5.98
C ALA A 69 12.76 -11.16 7.27
N ALA A 70 11.81 -12.10 7.23
CA ALA A 70 11.47 -12.95 8.36
C ALA A 70 12.64 -13.88 8.75
N ILE A 71 13.34 -14.48 7.77
CA ILE A 71 14.54 -15.27 8.01
C ILE A 71 15.60 -14.41 8.71
N GLY A 72 15.86 -13.21 8.20
CA GLY A 72 16.77 -12.28 8.84
C GLY A 72 16.36 -11.91 10.27
N ALA A 73 15.08 -11.61 10.48
CA ALA A 73 14.56 -11.28 11.81
C ALA A 73 14.65 -12.45 12.79
N HIS A 74 14.37 -13.66 12.33
CA HIS A 74 14.46 -14.86 13.16
C HIS A 74 15.90 -15.15 13.59
N PHE A 75 16.85 -15.22 12.62
CA PHE A 75 18.22 -15.64 12.90
C PHE A 75 19.12 -14.52 13.47
N ILE A 76 18.86 -13.24 13.12
CA ILE A 76 19.69 -12.12 13.54
C ILE A 76 19.13 -11.46 14.81
N LEU A 77 17.78 -11.25 14.86
CA LEU A 77 17.11 -10.57 15.97
C LEU A 77 16.56 -11.53 17.03
N GLY A 78 16.55 -12.84 16.74
CA GLY A 78 16.03 -13.85 17.67
C GLY A 78 14.51 -13.85 17.83
N PHE A 79 13.76 -13.30 16.86
CA PHE A 79 12.30 -13.27 16.91
C PHE A 79 11.71 -14.65 16.66
N ASP A 80 10.60 -14.98 17.30
CA ASP A 80 9.79 -16.15 16.96
C ASP A 80 9.23 -16.01 15.54
N TRP A 81 9.02 -17.15 14.85
CA TRP A 81 8.58 -17.17 13.47
C TRP A 81 7.35 -16.31 13.16
N PRO A 82 6.26 -16.34 13.95
CA PRO A 82 5.09 -15.49 13.69
C PRO A 82 5.41 -14.00 13.75
N LEU A 83 6.21 -13.57 14.72
CA LEU A 83 6.64 -12.17 14.86
C LEU A 83 7.61 -11.76 13.75
N ALA A 84 8.54 -12.64 13.37
CA ALA A 84 9.46 -12.42 12.28
C ALA A 84 8.74 -12.27 10.93
N LEU A 85 7.73 -13.13 10.66
CA LEU A 85 6.88 -13.02 9.48
C LEU A 85 6.05 -11.72 9.47
N LEU A 86 5.53 -11.32 10.62
CA LEU A 86 4.80 -10.05 10.76
C LEU A 86 5.70 -8.86 10.43
N LEU A 87 6.92 -8.82 10.97
CA LEU A 87 7.90 -7.79 10.63
C LEU A 87 8.19 -7.79 9.13
N GLY A 88 8.42 -8.98 8.55
CA GLY A 88 8.64 -9.14 7.12
C GLY A 88 7.48 -8.61 6.28
N ALA A 89 6.23 -8.89 6.66
CA ALA A 89 5.05 -8.41 5.96
C ALA A 89 4.94 -6.88 5.98
N ILE A 90 5.20 -6.26 7.15
CA ILE A 90 5.14 -4.81 7.31
C ILE A 90 6.15 -4.08 6.42
N ILE A 91 7.36 -4.61 6.29
CA ILE A 91 8.43 -3.95 5.52
C ILE A 91 8.50 -4.39 4.05
N SER A 92 7.68 -5.34 3.61
CA SER A 92 7.70 -5.87 2.25
C SER A 92 7.01 -5.00 1.21
N SER A 93 6.12 -4.10 1.64
CA SER A 93 5.48 -3.12 0.75
C SER A 93 6.50 -2.09 0.26
N THR A 94 6.42 -1.75 -1.03
CA THR A 94 7.30 -0.78 -1.69
C THR A 94 6.52 0.51 -1.99
N ASP A 95 7.23 1.65 -2.03
CA ASP A 95 6.67 2.95 -2.38
C ASP A 95 7.36 3.54 -3.61
N ALA A 96 6.68 3.46 -4.76
CA ALA A 96 7.17 4.00 -6.02
C ALA A 96 7.34 5.52 -5.97
N ALA A 97 6.47 6.25 -5.25
CA ALA A 97 6.55 7.70 -5.18
C ALA A 97 7.85 8.17 -4.52
N ALA A 98 8.27 7.50 -3.44
CA ALA A 98 9.55 7.78 -2.79
C ALA A 98 10.74 7.49 -3.73
N VAL A 99 10.70 6.36 -4.44
CA VAL A 99 11.74 5.97 -5.42
C VAL A 99 11.84 7.01 -6.54
N PHE A 100 10.72 7.39 -7.16
CA PHE A 100 10.71 8.36 -8.26
C PHE A 100 11.16 9.75 -7.82
N ASN A 101 10.80 10.19 -6.62
CA ASN A 101 11.25 11.47 -6.07
C ASN A 101 12.79 11.50 -5.94
N VAL A 102 13.40 10.43 -5.42
CA VAL A 102 14.86 10.33 -5.31
C VAL A 102 15.51 10.28 -6.69
N MET A 103 14.94 9.55 -7.65
CA MET A 103 15.48 9.45 -9.00
C MET A 103 15.42 10.77 -9.75
N ARG A 104 14.27 11.46 -9.70
CA ARG A 104 14.08 12.80 -10.33
C ARG A 104 15.05 13.81 -9.74
N SER A 105 15.26 13.82 -8.43
CA SER A 105 16.20 14.74 -7.77
C SER A 105 17.66 14.55 -8.23
N ARG A 106 17.98 13.35 -8.77
CA ARG A 106 19.31 13.00 -9.28
C ARG A 106 19.39 12.97 -10.82
N GLY A 107 18.34 13.38 -11.52
CA GLY A 107 18.27 13.37 -12.99
C GLY A 107 18.35 11.96 -13.60
N ILE A 108 17.98 10.92 -12.85
CA ILE A 108 17.98 9.55 -13.33
C ILE A 108 16.63 9.27 -13.98
N HIS A 109 16.65 8.87 -15.26
CA HIS A 109 15.46 8.47 -16.00
C HIS A 109 15.46 6.97 -16.23
N LEU A 110 14.31 6.33 -15.98
CA LEU A 110 14.12 4.92 -16.24
C LEU A 110 13.82 4.67 -17.76
N LYS A 111 14.15 3.48 -18.22
CA LYS A 111 13.72 3.04 -19.55
C LYS A 111 12.20 2.97 -19.60
N HIS A 112 11.63 3.30 -20.74
CA HIS A 112 10.22 3.53 -21.03
C HIS A 112 9.22 2.49 -20.46
N ARG A 113 9.62 1.24 -20.23
CA ARG A 113 8.75 0.19 -19.64
C ARG A 113 8.94 -0.02 -18.14
N LEU A 114 10.01 0.50 -17.54
CA LEU A 114 10.32 0.24 -16.12
C LEU A 114 9.52 1.15 -15.19
N GLU A 115 9.29 2.39 -15.59
CA GLU A 115 8.53 3.35 -14.78
C GLU A 115 7.09 2.85 -14.52
N PRO A 116 6.28 2.52 -15.56
CA PRO A 116 4.94 1.98 -15.34
C PRO A 116 4.93 0.60 -14.68
N LEU A 117 5.98 -0.20 -14.85
CA LEU A 117 6.10 -1.48 -14.17
C LEU A 117 6.29 -1.32 -12.65
N ILE A 118 7.18 -0.42 -12.24
CA ILE A 118 7.43 -0.13 -10.81
C ILE A 118 6.20 0.53 -10.18
N GLU A 119 5.54 1.43 -10.89
CA GLU A 119 4.32 2.09 -10.43
C GLU A 119 3.19 1.08 -10.20
N LEU A 120 2.97 0.18 -11.16
CA LEU A 120 1.97 -0.88 -11.04
C LEU A 120 2.31 -1.88 -9.94
N GLU A 121 3.59 -2.29 -9.84
CA GLU A 121 4.06 -3.20 -8.80
C GLU A 121 3.79 -2.61 -7.42
N SER A 122 4.22 -1.38 -7.18
CA SER A 122 4.07 -0.70 -5.91
C SER A 122 2.60 -0.45 -5.53
N GLY A 123 1.76 0.03 -6.47
CA GLY A 123 0.33 0.22 -6.19
C GLY A 123 -0.46 -1.08 -6.01
N SER A 124 0.08 -2.22 -6.49
CA SER A 124 -0.58 -3.53 -6.40
C SER A 124 -0.08 -4.39 -5.25
N ASN A 125 1.06 -4.08 -4.64
CA ASN A 125 1.62 -4.86 -3.54
C ASN A 125 0.99 -4.52 -2.18
N ASP A 126 0.50 -3.30 -1.99
CA ASP A 126 -0.13 -2.83 -0.75
C ASP A 126 -1.27 -3.74 -0.25
N PRO A 127 -2.26 -4.14 -1.08
CA PRO A 127 -3.34 -5.00 -0.62
C PRO A 127 -2.85 -6.33 -0.03
N ILE A 128 -1.78 -6.90 -0.57
CA ILE A 128 -1.21 -8.16 -0.10
C ILE A 128 -0.42 -7.96 1.18
N ALA A 129 0.40 -6.91 1.26
CA ALA A 129 1.15 -6.58 2.46
C ALA A 129 0.22 -6.28 3.64
N VAL A 130 -0.85 -5.51 3.42
CA VAL A 130 -1.88 -5.23 4.42
C VAL A 130 -2.60 -6.51 4.84
N PHE A 131 -2.98 -7.37 3.89
CA PHE A 131 -3.62 -8.65 4.18
C PHE A 131 -2.73 -9.57 5.02
N LEU A 132 -1.45 -9.72 4.64
CA LEU A 132 -0.49 -10.51 5.40
C LEU A 132 -0.29 -9.94 6.81
N THR A 133 -0.16 -8.63 6.94
CA THR A 133 0.01 -7.94 8.23
C THR A 133 -1.19 -8.18 9.14
N ILE A 134 -2.41 -7.98 8.66
CA ILE A 134 -3.63 -8.21 9.43
C ILE A 134 -3.77 -9.69 9.78
N GLY A 135 -3.55 -10.59 8.82
CA GLY A 135 -3.67 -12.02 9.02
C GLY A 135 -2.67 -12.56 10.04
N LEU A 136 -1.41 -12.15 9.94
CA LEU A 136 -0.37 -12.55 10.88
C LEU A 136 -0.59 -11.93 12.27
N THR A 137 -1.11 -10.71 12.35
CA THR A 137 -1.51 -10.09 13.63
C THR A 137 -2.65 -10.88 14.28
N GLN A 138 -3.66 -11.29 13.52
CA GLN A 138 -4.75 -12.12 14.05
C GLN A 138 -4.26 -13.49 14.54
N LEU A 139 -3.32 -14.10 13.82
CA LEU A 139 -2.71 -15.36 14.23
C LEU A 139 -1.92 -15.24 15.54
N LEU A 140 -1.18 -14.12 15.70
CA LEU A 140 -0.46 -13.83 16.95
C LEU A 140 -1.40 -13.59 18.13
N MET A 141 -2.53 -12.91 17.91
CA MET A 141 -3.52 -12.64 18.96
C MET A 141 -4.38 -13.85 19.29
N ASN A 142 -4.63 -14.73 18.32
CA ASN A 142 -5.49 -15.92 18.45
C ASN A 142 -4.79 -17.14 17.83
N PRO A 143 -3.91 -17.82 18.57
CA PRO A 143 -3.14 -18.96 18.07
C PRO A 143 -4.00 -20.15 17.59
N GLU A 144 -5.24 -20.25 18.04
CA GLU A 144 -6.23 -21.25 17.60
C GLU A 144 -6.75 -20.99 16.17
N SER A 145 -6.52 -19.78 15.61
CA SER A 145 -6.99 -19.43 14.28
C SER A 145 -6.08 -20.04 13.19
N SER A 146 -6.69 -20.49 12.10
CA SER A 146 -5.96 -21.05 10.96
C SER A 146 -5.73 -19.99 9.89
N LEU A 147 -4.52 -19.96 9.30
CA LEU A 147 -4.23 -19.13 8.12
C LEU A 147 -5.19 -19.41 6.95
N LEU A 148 -5.73 -20.65 6.86
CA LEU A 148 -6.69 -21.00 5.82
C LEU A 148 -8.01 -20.22 5.93
N THR A 149 -8.39 -19.74 7.11
CA THR A 149 -9.61 -18.93 7.30
C THR A 149 -9.45 -17.53 6.75
N LEU A 150 -8.22 -17.07 6.55
CA LEU A 150 -7.93 -15.74 6.00
C LEU A 150 -8.08 -15.68 4.48
N ILE A 151 -7.91 -16.81 3.77
CA ILE A 151 -7.99 -16.86 2.30
C ILE A 151 -9.37 -16.41 1.78
N PRO A 152 -10.50 -16.96 2.27
CA PRO A 152 -11.82 -16.47 1.85
C PRO A 152 -12.03 -14.99 2.15
N LEU A 153 -11.55 -14.51 3.30
CA LEU A 153 -11.65 -13.10 3.68
C LEU A 153 -10.91 -12.21 2.68
N PHE A 154 -9.69 -12.60 2.28
CA PHE A 154 -8.92 -11.88 1.27
C PHE A 154 -9.66 -11.81 -0.07
N ILE A 155 -10.20 -12.94 -0.54
CA ILE A 155 -10.94 -13.01 -1.80
C ILE A 155 -12.17 -12.08 -1.73
N ILE A 156 -12.93 -12.13 -0.64
CA ILE A 156 -14.10 -11.26 -0.45
C ILE A 156 -13.69 -9.79 -0.46
N GLN A 157 -12.63 -9.42 0.25
CA GLN A 157 -12.13 -8.04 0.30
C GLN A 157 -11.69 -7.56 -1.09
N MET A 158 -10.96 -8.39 -1.85
CA MET A 158 -10.52 -8.06 -3.20
C MET A 158 -11.70 -7.89 -4.15
N VAL A 159 -12.70 -8.78 -4.10
CA VAL A 159 -13.90 -8.68 -4.95
C VAL A 159 -14.74 -7.45 -4.59
N LEU A 160 -15.01 -7.24 -3.29
CA LEU A 160 -15.81 -6.10 -2.84
C LEU A 160 -15.07 -4.77 -3.08
N GLY A 161 -13.76 -4.73 -2.87
CA GLY A 161 -12.94 -3.56 -3.13
C GLY A 161 -12.93 -3.18 -4.62
N THR A 162 -12.73 -4.16 -5.49
CA THR A 162 -12.75 -3.94 -6.94
C THR A 162 -14.13 -3.52 -7.43
N ALA A 163 -15.18 -4.20 -7.00
CA ALA A 163 -16.55 -3.86 -7.38
C ALA A 163 -16.97 -2.48 -6.85
N GLY A 164 -16.65 -2.19 -5.58
CA GLY A 164 -16.90 -0.89 -4.96
C GLY A 164 -16.12 0.23 -5.63
N GLY A 165 -14.83 0.05 -5.88
CA GLY A 165 -13.99 1.02 -6.59
C GLY A 165 -14.51 1.31 -7.99
N TYR A 166 -14.88 0.27 -8.76
CA TYR A 166 -15.49 0.44 -10.07
C TYR A 166 -16.81 1.21 -10.02
N ALA A 167 -17.70 0.85 -9.08
CA ALA A 167 -18.98 1.54 -8.90
C ALA A 167 -18.79 3.02 -8.52
N CYS A 168 -17.91 3.30 -7.55
CA CYS A 168 -17.59 4.67 -7.15
C CYS A 168 -16.99 5.48 -8.32
N GLY A 169 -16.07 4.90 -9.08
CA GLY A 169 -15.50 5.53 -10.26
C GLY A 169 -16.56 5.88 -11.31
N ARG A 170 -17.49 4.95 -11.58
CA ARG A 170 -18.61 5.20 -12.52
C ARG A 170 -19.53 6.31 -12.03
N ILE A 171 -19.85 6.33 -10.74
CA ILE A 171 -20.67 7.38 -10.11
C ILE A 171 -19.97 8.73 -10.21
N MET A 172 -18.65 8.79 -9.91
CA MET A 172 -17.85 10.00 -10.00
C MET A 172 -17.83 10.57 -11.42
N ILE A 173 -17.58 9.74 -12.43
CA ILE A 173 -17.63 10.13 -13.85
C ILE A 173 -19.02 10.67 -14.21
N TRP A 174 -20.09 10.01 -13.75
CA TRP A 174 -21.45 10.46 -14.00
C TRP A 174 -21.74 11.83 -13.37
N ILE A 175 -21.30 12.05 -12.11
CA ILE A 175 -21.44 13.32 -11.39
C ILE A 175 -20.68 14.43 -12.12
N ILE A 176 -19.42 14.21 -12.47
CA ILE A 176 -18.57 15.21 -13.17
C ILE A 176 -19.20 15.59 -14.51
N ASN A 177 -19.64 14.60 -15.30
CA ASN A 177 -20.29 14.84 -16.58
C ASN A 177 -21.65 15.58 -16.44
N ARG A 178 -22.34 15.39 -15.30
CA ARG A 178 -23.63 16.03 -15.04
C ARG A 178 -23.48 17.50 -14.61
N ILE A 179 -22.45 17.79 -13.81
CA ILE A 179 -22.22 19.14 -13.24
C ILE A 179 -21.67 20.07 -14.31
N ARG A 180 -20.93 19.58 -15.33
CA ARG A 180 -20.34 20.38 -16.41
C ARG A 180 -19.65 21.64 -15.90
N LEU A 181 -18.69 21.47 -14.99
CA LEU A 181 -17.89 22.59 -14.48
C LEU A 181 -17.17 23.29 -15.66
N GLN A 182 -17.46 24.56 -15.88
CA GLN A 182 -16.94 25.34 -17.02
C GLN A 182 -15.52 25.87 -16.79
N GLN A 183 -14.90 25.60 -15.63
CA GLN A 183 -13.55 26.08 -15.29
C GLN A 183 -12.57 24.89 -15.27
N GLU A 184 -11.58 24.97 -16.15
CA GLU A 184 -10.51 23.96 -16.29
C GLU A 184 -9.73 23.68 -14.99
N GLY A 185 -9.68 24.62 -14.03
CA GLY A 185 -8.99 24.47 -12.75
C GLY A 185 -9.75 23.67 -11.67
N LEU A 186 -11.02 23.27 -11.92
CA LEU A 186 -11.81 22.47 -10.99
C LEU A 186 -11.82 20.98 -11.32
N TYR A 187 -11.31 20.58 -12.46
CA TYR A 187 -11.02 19.20 -12.79
C TYR A 187 -9.59 18.92 -12.34
N VAL A 188 -9.44 18.19 -11.25
CA VAL A 188 -8.16 17.56 -10.90
C VAL A 188 -7.98 16.40 -11.88
N VAL A 189 -7.28 16.68 -12.97
CA VAL A 189 -6.87 15.68 -13.97
C VAL A 189 -5.46 15.26 -13.65
#